data_91867d23f8e733e71e35b0f142fd8e63
#
_entry.id   91867d23f8e733e71e35b0f142fd8e63
#
_cell.length_a   1.000
_cell.length_b   1.000
_cell.length_c   1.000
_cell.angle_alpha   90.00
_cell.angle_beta   90.00
_cell.angle_gamma   90.00
#
_symmetry.space_group_name_H-M   'P 1'
#
loop_
_entity.id
_entity.type
_entity.pdbx_description
1 polymer ?
#
loop_
_entity_poly.entity_id
_entity_poly.type
_entity_poly.pdbx_seq_one_letter_code
_entity_poly.pdbx_strand_id
1 'polypeptide(L)'
;LELKHQFDLIYPDTDLKNYRVVILPDRGVVSAPLKKALQAFLDNGGAVLASYQASLQDGRFQCPGLPVRFVDENPSKPCYLNLGMPLGQGWPESTFVFYEASTFVKPLAGAVPMGRLVNSYFNRAYDHFCSHNQTPYDRTTAYPVAVVKGRTAYLSAEVFRAYRLHAYSLYKSVVARVLEQLLPHPLVKTHAPAAMEVSVNRQA
;
A
#
# COMPACT_ATOMS: atom_id res chain seq x y z
N LEU A 1 13.26 5.18 4.59
CA LEU A 1 14.65 5.55 4.28
C LEU A 1 14.89 5.69 2.77
N GLU A 2 14.75 4.63 1.99
CA GLU A 2 15.11 4.62 0.56
C GLU A 2 14.33 5.62 -0.31
N LEU A 3 13.10 5.96 0.03
CA LEU A 3 12.30 7.01 -0.61
C LEU A 3 12.65 8.42 -0.13
N LYS A 4 13.64 8.56 0.77
CA LYS A 4 14.16 9.85 1.29
C LYS A 4 13.14 10.72 2.04
N HIS A 5 12.02 10.14 2.44
CA HIS A 5 11.12 10.82 3.37
C HIS A 5 11.68 10.82 4.79
N GLN A 6 11.52 11.93 5.49
CA GLN A 6 11.75 11.99 6.92
C GLN A 6 10.58 11.31 7.61
N PHE A 7 10.83 10.36 8.51
CA PHE A 7 9.77 9.59 9.15
C PHE A 7 10.16 9.14 10.55
N ASP A 8 9.17 8.89 11.38
CA ASP A 8 9.28 8.28 12.68
C ASP A 8 8.48 6.97 12.74
N LEU A 9 8.94 6.03 13.54
CA LEU A 9 8.13 4.90 13.99
C LEU A 9 7.43 5.32 15.27
N ILE A 10 6.12 5.42 15.23
CA ILE A 10 5.33 5.99 16.32
C ILE A 10 4.44 4.95 17.00
N TYR A 11 4.08 5.19 18.24
CA TYR A 11 3.11 4.40 18.98
C TYR A 11 1.68 4.88 18.72
N PRO A 12 0.66 4.03 19.01
CA PRO A 12 -0.75 4.38 18.76
C PRO A 12 -1.28 5.61 19.53
N ASP A 13 -0.60 6.02 20.60
CA ASP A 13 -0.93 7.17 21.47
C ASP A 13 -0.11 8.42 21.16
N THR A 14 0.75 8.38 20.14
CA THR A 14 1.54 9.54 19.71
C THR A 14 0.64 10.65 19.18
N ASP A 15 0.93 11.90 19.56
CA ASP A 15 0.29 13.09 18.99
C ASP A 15 0.65 13.24 17.50
N LEU A 16 -0.36 13.19 16.63
CA LEU A 16 -0.18 13.20 15.18
C LEU A 16 -0.03 14.57 14.55
N LYS A 17 -0.15 15.67 15.32
CA LYS A 17 -0.21 17.06 14.79
C LYS A 17 1.02 17.48 13.97
N ASN A 18 2.20 16.88 14.23
CA ASN A 18 3.45 17.22 13.56
C ASN A 18 3.68 16.40 12.29
N TYR A 19 2.83 15.42 11.99
CA TYR A 19 2.95 14.57 10.83
C TYR A 19 2.05 15.07 9.70
N ARG A 20 2.41 14.73 8.49
CA ARG A 20 1.64 15.07 7.27
C ARG A 20 0.97 13.84 6.68
N VAL A 21 1.59 12.68 6.86
CA VAL A 21 1.08 11.38 6.42
C VAL A 21 1.31 10.36 7.52
N VAL A 22 0.30 9.57 7.82
CA VAL A 22 0.39 8.36 8.66
C VAL A 22 0.28 7.14 7.77
N ILE A 23 1.18 6.18 7.95
CA ILE A 23 1.16 4.90 7.24
C ILE A 23 0.78 3.80 8.22
N LEU A 24 -0.24 3.03 7.87
CA LEU A 24 -0.68 1.82 8.58
C LEU A 24 -0.24 0.60 7.74
N PRO A 25 0.91 0.00 8.01
CA PRO A 25 1.44 -1.07 7.16
C PRO A 25 0.74 -2.40 7.43
N ASP A 26 0.37 -3.07 6.38
CA ASP A 26 -0.10 -4.45 6.20
C ASP A 26 -1.05 -5.03 7.26
N ARG A 27 -0.67 -5.07 8.54
CA ARG A 27 -1.44 -5.73 9.63
C ARG A 27 -1.62 -4.85 10.86
N GLY A 28 -1.46 -3.53 10.72
CA GLY A 28 -1.63 -2.59 11.82
C GLY A 28 -3.06 -2.63 12.40
N VAL A 29 -3.16 -2.79 13.72
CA VAL A 29 -4.44 -2.76 14.43
C VAL A 29 -4.81 -1.32 14.77
N VAL A 30 -6.06 -0.93 14.54
CA VAL A 30 -6.57 0.39 14.91
C VAL A 30 -7.57 0.25 16.06
N SER A 31 -7.11 0.61 17.25
CA SER A 31 -7.95 0.70 18.46
C SER A 31 -8.92 1.88 18.39
N ALA A 32 -9.92 1.89 19.26
CA ALA A 32 -10.89 2.98 19.32
C ALA A 32 -10.25 4.37 19.60
N PRO A 33 -9.25 4.50 20.51
CA PRO A 33 -8.52 5.76 20.68
C PRO A 33 -7.76 6.18 19.41
N LEU A 34 -7.03 5.24 18.78
CA LEU A 34 -6.29 5.54 17.54
C LEU A 34 -7.25 5.92 16.40
N LYS A 35 -8.41 5.27 16.29
CA LYS A 35 -9.44 5.63 15.31
C LYS A 35 -9.88 7.09 15.46
N LYS A 36 -10.11 7.53 16.70
CA LYS A 36 -10.47 8.94 17.01
C LYS A 36 -9.33 9.90 16.66
N ALA A 37 -8.09 9.55 16.98
CA ALA A 37 -6.91 10.34 16.63
C ALA A 37 -6.72 10.47 15.12
N LEU A 38 -6.89 9.37 14.37
CA LEU A 38 -6.81 9.37 12.90
C LEU A 38 -7.94 10.20 12.26
N GLN A 39 -9.14 10.19 12.82
CA GLN A 39 -10.23 11.03 12.34
C GLN A 39 -9.86 12.51 12.52
N ALA A 40 -9.46 12.91 13.72
CA ALA A 40 -9.03 14.30 13.98
C ALA A 40 -7.84 14.72 13.10
N PHE A 41 -6.91 13.81 12.87
CA PHE A 41 -5.76 14.03 11.98
C PHE A 41 -6.20 14.31 10.53
N LEU A 42 -7.13 13.52 10.00
CA LEU A 42 -7.70 13.72 8.66
C LEU A 42 -8.48 15.03 8.56
N ASP A 43 -9.30 15.35 9.58
CA ASP A 43 -10.09 16.60 9.65
C ASP A 43 -9.19 17.84 9.65
N ASN A 44 -7.97 17.71 10.21
CA ASN A 44 -6.94 18.77 10.19
C ASN A 44 -6.02 18.72 8.94
N GLY A 45 -6.42 18.00 7.89
CA GLY A 45 -5.69 17.96 6.61
C GLY A 45 -4.53 16.97 6.55
N GLY A 46 -4.38 16.10 7.53
CA GLY A 46 -3.46 14.98 7.47
C GLY A 46 -3.84 13.96 6.38
N ALA A 47 -2.95 13.05 6.05
CA ALA A 47 -3.22 12.00 5.08
C ALA A 47 -2.91 10.61 5.64
N VAL A 48 -3.63 9.58 5.19
CA VAL A 48 -3.44 8.21 5.64
C VAL A 48 -3.25 7.28 4.46
N LEU A 49 -2.21 6.44 4.53
CA LEU A 49 -1.99 5.29 3.66
C LEU A 49 -2.14 4.02 4.49
N ALA A 50 -3.03 3.13 4.09
CA ALA A 50 -3.13 1.79 4.66
C ALA A 50 -2.87 0.72 3.60
N SER A 51 -2.41 -0.46 4.01
CA SER A 51 -2.20 -1.58 3.10
C SER A 51 -2.75 -2.88 3.65
N TYR A 52 -3.14 -3.77 2.76
CA TYR A 52 -3.61 -5.13 3.03
C TYR A 52 -4.69 -5.17 4.12
N GLN A 53 -4.46 -5.83 5.24
CA GLN A 53 -5.39 -5.96 6.36
C GLN A 53 -5.19 -4.90 7.46
N ALA A 54 -4.38 -3.86 7.22
CA ALA A 54 -4.24 -2.79 8.19
C ALA A 54 -5.61 -2.22 8.58
N SER A 55 -5.90 -2.19 9.86
CA SER A 55 -7.19 -1.81 10.46
C SER A 55 -8.40 -2.72 10.18
N LEU A 56 -8.23 -3.87 9.55
CA LEU A 56 -9.33 -4.79 9.26
C LEU A 56 -9.74 -5.54 10.55
N GLN A 57 -11.01 -5.44 10.93
CA GLN A 57 -11.62 -6.16 12.04
C GLN A 57 -13.03 -6.58 11.62
N ASP A 58 -13.38 -7.84 11.80
CA ASP A 58 -14.70 -8.39 11.47
C ASP A 58 -15.20 -8.01 10.06
N GLY A 59 -14.29 -8.10 9.06
CA GLY A 59 -14.60 -7.78 7.67
C GLY A 59 -14.77 -6.29 7.37
N ARG A 60 -14.38 -5.38 8.30
CA ARG A 60 -14.52 -3.93 8.13
C ARG A 60 -13.23 -3.20 8.52
N PHE A 61 -12.82 -2.26 7.70
CA PHE A 61 -11.71 -1.38 8.04
C PHE A 61 -12.12 -0.38 9.12
N GLN A 62 -11.34 -0.31 10.20
CA GLN A 62 -11.58 0.61 11.32
C GLN A 62 -10.92 1.98 11.11
N CYS A 63 -9.93 2.09 10.23
CA CYS A 63 -9.32 3.36 9.88
C CYS A 63 -10.35 4.27 9.20
N PRO A 64 -10.61 5.49 9.70
CA PRO A 64 -11.57 6.40 9.13
C PRO A 64 -11.13 6.86 7.73
N GLY A 65 -12.10 7.18 6.89
CA GLY A 65 -11.86 7.76 5.57
C GLY A 65 -11.22 6.84 4.54
N LEU A 66 -10.92 5.58 4.85
CA LEU A 66 -10.36 4.67 3.84
C LEU A 66 -11.30 4.54 2.63
N PRO A 67 -10.75 4.62 1.40
CA PRO A 67 -11.56 4.76 0.19
C PRO A 67 -12.10 3.43 -0.34
N VAL A 68 -12.13 2.38 0.49
CA VAL A 68 -12.43 1.01 0.09
C VAL A 68 -13.34 0.29 1.08
N ARG A 69 -14.04 -0.71 0.58
CA ARG A 69 -14.73 -1.74 1.36
C ARG A 69 -14.06 -3.08 1.12
N PHE A 70 -13.77 -3.81 2.18
CA PHE A 70 -13.30 -5.20 2.13
C PHE A 70 -14.34 -6.10 1.46
N VAL A 71 -13.88 -7.02 0.65
CA VAL A 71 -14.70 -8.06 0.01
C VAL A 71 -14.28 -9.42 0.50
N ASP A 72 -12.99 -9.77 0.32
CA ASP A 72 -12.44 -11.07 0.72
C ASP A 72 -10.90 -11.03 0.67
N GLU A 73 -10.25 -12.07 1.16
CA GLU A 73 -8.86 -12.33 0.87
C GLU A 73 -8.72 -12.85 -0.58
N ASN A 74 -7.62 -12.45 -1.25
CA ASN A 74 -7.33 -13.01 -2.55
C ASN A 74 -6.85 -14.46 -2.37
N PRO A 75 -7.53 -15.46 -2.93
CA PRO A 75 -7.12 -16.86 -2.80
C PRO A 75 -5.85 -17.19 -3.60
N SER A 76 -5.46 -16.36 -4.59
CA SER A 76 -4.27 -16.58 -5.40
C SER A 76 -2.99 -16.18 -4.68
N LYS A 77 -2.10 -17.12 -4.43
CA LYS A 77 -0.76 -16.88 -3.89
C LYS A 77 0.27 -17.77 -4.62
N PRO A 78 1.15 -17.19 -5.43
CA PRO A 78 1.27 -15.78 -5.76
C PRO A 78 0.08 -15.26 -6.56
N CYS A 79 -0.13 -13.94 -6.48
CA CYS A 79 -0.94 -13.20 -7.43
C CYS A 79 -0.05 -12.32 -8.31
N TYR A 80 -0.66 -11.51 -9.16
CA TYR A 80 0.08 -10.61 -10.04
C TYR A 80 -0.52 -9.21 -10.01
N LEU A 81 0.31 -8.22 -10.34
CA LEU A 81 -0.03 -6.81 -10.40
C LEU A 81 0.04 -6.34 -11.86
N ASN A 82 -1.08 -5.94 -12.43
CA ASN A 82 -1.12 -5.12 -13.62
C ASN A 82 -1.27 -3.66 -13.15
N LEU A 83 -0.19 -2.90 -13.23
CA LEU A 83 -0.13 -1.60 -12.56
C LEU A 83 -0.87 -0.52 -13.34
N GLY A 84 -0.75 -0.49 -14.68
CA GLY A 84 -1.24 0.64 -15.47
C GLY A 84 -0.64 1.98 -15.01
N MET A 85 -1.10 3.08 -15.60
CA MET A 85 -0.68 4.42 -15.17
C MET A 85 -1.60 4.94 -14.05
N PRO A 86 -1.09 5.69 -13.06
CA PRO A 86 0.31 6.13 -12.90
C PRO A 86 1.20 5.16 -12.11
N LEU A 87 0.66 4.06 -11.54
CA LEU A 87 1.45 3.16 -10.67
C LEU A 87 2.65 2.53 -11.39
N GLY A 88 2.48 2.21 -12.68
CA GLY A 88 3.52 1.59 -13.52
C GLY A 88 4.51 2.57 -14.14
N GLN A 89 4.45 3.85 -13.81
CA GLN A 89 5.34 4.84 -14.40
C GLN A 89 6.82 4.50 -14.14
N GLY A 90 7.61 4.41 -15.21
CA GLY A 90 9.02 4.02 -15.15
C GLY A 90 9.26 2.52 -15.22
N TRP A 91 8.22 1.71 -15.35
CA TRP A 91 8.28 0.27 -15.56
C TRP A 91 7.72 -0.10 -16.93
N PRO A 92 8.18 -1.20 -17.54
CA PRO A 92 7.59 -1.70 -18.77
C PRO A 92 6.13 -2.07 -18.56
N GLU A 93 5.32 -1.95 -19.60
CA GLU A 93 3.94 -2.44 -19.56
C GLU A 93 3.93 -3.97 -19.49
N SER A 94 3.64 -4.49 -18.31
CA SER A 94 3.69 -5.92 -18.01
C SER A 94 2.83 -6.27 -16.81
N THR A 95 2.65 -7.57 -16.60
CA THR A 95 2.06 -8.16 -15.40
C THR A 95 3.16 -8.68 -14.49
N PHE A 96 3.26 -8.12 -13.28
CA PHE A 96 4.35 -8.38 -12.34
C PHE A 96 3.92 -9.33 -11.25
N VAL A 97 4.74 -10.33 -10.93
CA VAL A 97 4.46 -11.27 -9.85
C VAL A 97 4.48 -10.60 -8.48
N PHE A 98 3.55 -10.99 -7.62
CA PHE A 98 3.48 -10.61 -6.22
C PHE A 98 3.35 -11.85 -5.35
N TYR A 99 4.38 -12.13 -4.55
CA TYR A 99 4.51 -13.40 -3.82
C TYR A 99 3.76 -13.45 -2.49
N GLU A 100 3.40 -12.29 -1.93
CA GLU A 100 2.74 -12.22 -0.64
C GLU A 100 1.21 -12.10 -0.78
N ALA A 101 0.51 -12.01 0.34
CA ALA A 101 -0.94 -11.97 0.36
C ALA A 101 -1.51 -10.63 -0.14
N SER A 102 -2.72 -10.68 -0.65
CA SER A 102 -3.48 -9.50 -1.06
C SER A 102 -4.96 -9.65 -0.72
N THR A 103 -5.70 -8.56 -0.76
CA THR A 103 -7.14 -8.50 -0.48
C THR A 103 -7.91 -8.03 -1.70
N PHE A 104 -9.11 -8.55 -1.84
CA PHE A 104 -10.10 -8.01 -2.75
C PHE A 104 -10.88 -6.90 -2.06
N VAL A 105 -10.86 -5.72 -2.64
CA VAL A 105 -11.59 -4.55 -2.15
C VAL A 105 -12.41 -3.91 -3.26
N LYS A 106 -13.51 -3.26 -2.89
CA LYS A 106 -14.30 -2.41 -3.79
C LYS A 106 -14.07 -0.94 -3.45
N PRO A 107 -13.74 -0.10 -4.42
CA PRO A 107 -13.68 1.35 -4.22
C PRO A 107 -15.02 1.92 -3.77
N LEU A 108 -14.99 2.89 -2.87
CA LEU A 108 -16.17 3.68 -2.48
C LEU A 108 -16.45 4.77 -3.54
N ALA A 109 -17.65 5.35 -3.48
CA ALA A 109 -18.05 6.41 -4.39
C ALA A 109 -17.05 7.58 -4.38
N GLY A 110 -16.64 8.02 -5.57
CA GLY A 110 -15.65 9.08 -5.77
C GLY A 110 -14.19 8.70 -5.49
N ALA A 111 -13.91 7.42 -5.21
CA ALA A 111 -12.55 6.93 -5.09
C ALA A 111 -12.00 6.51 -6.46
N VAL A 112 -10.71 6.74 -6.66
CA VAL A 112 -9.98 6.45 -7.91
C VAL A 112 -9.20 5.14 -7.76
N PRO A 113 -9.62 4.06 -8.44
CA PRO A 113 -8.86 2.81 -8.46
C PRO A 113 -7.68 2.91 -9.44
N MET A 114 -6.56 2.29 -9.07
CA MET A 114 -5.34 2.23 -9.90
C MET A 114 -4.83 0.80 -9.97
N GLY A 115 -4.45 0.38 -11.17
CA GLY A 115 -4.01 -0.98 -11.44
C GLY A 115 -5.10 -2.03 -11.22
N ARG A 116 -4.75 -3.30 -11.47
CA ARG A 116 -5.62 -4.46 -11.24
C ARG A 116 -4.82 -5.61 -10.67
N LEU A 117 -5.41 -6.32 -9.72
CA LEU A 117 -4.92 -7.63 -9.32
C LEU A 117 -5.22 -8.64 -10.42
N VAL A 118 -4.28 -9.55 -10.63
CA VAL A 118 -4.40 -10.63 -11.62
C VAL A 118 -4.19 -11.96 -10.87
N ASN A 119 -5.08 -12.90 -11.06
CA ASN A 119 -4.99 -14.19 -10.40
C ASN A 119 -3.96 -15.08 -11.10
N SER A 120 -3.35 -15.98 -10.35
CA SER A 120 -2.60 -17.11 -10.89
C SER A 120 -3.58 -18.13 -11.47
N TYR A 121 -3.09 -18.92 -12.43
CA TYR A 121 -3.87 -19.98 -13.07
C TYR A 121 -4.29 -21.05 -12.06
N PHE A 122 -3.41 -21.38 -11.11
CA PHE A 122 -3.68 -22.22 -9.94
C PHE A 122 -2.71 -21.89 -8.80
N ASN A 123 -3.05 -22.27 -7.60
CA ASN A 123 -2.10 -22.27 -6.47
C ASN A 123 -1.33 -23.59 -6.47
N ARG A 124 0.00 -23.51 -6.23
CA ARG A 124 0.82 -24.71 -6.11
C ARG A 124 0.36 -25.56 -4.94
N ALA A 125 0.14 -26.84 -5.19
CA ALA A 125 -0.14 -27.86 -4.20
C ALA A 125 0.64 -29.14 -4.60
N TYR A 126 0.62 -30.15 -3.72
CA TYR A 126 1.31 -31.41 -4.00
C TYR A 126 0.85 -32.08 -5.29
N ASP A 127 -0.44 -32.04 -5.54
CA ASP A 127 -1.14 -32.61 -6.70
C ASP A 127 -1.30 -31.62 -7.87
N HIS A 128 -0.88 -30.37 -7.69
CA HIS A 128 -0.97 -29.31 -8.70
C HIS A 128 0.31 -28.48 -8.70
N PHE A 129 1.27 -28.88 -9.53
CA PHE A 129 2.64 -28.46 -9.42
C PHE A 129 3.19 -27.84 -10.72
N CYS A 130 4.08 -26.87 -10.57
CA CYS A 130 4.99 -26.39 -11.60
C CYS A 130 6.38 -26.19 -11.00
N SER A 131 7.42 -26.23 -11.86
CA SER A 131 8.83 -26.17 -11.43
C SER A 131 9.25 -24.81 -10.85
N HIS A 132 8.50 -23.74 -11.11
CA HIS A 132 8.79 -22.39 -10.63
C HIS A 132 8.02 -22.05 -9.36
N ASN A 133 8.51 -21.07 -8.60
CA ASN A 133 7.79 -20.58 -7.41
C ASN A 133 6.47 -19.92 -7.76
N GLN A 134 6.34 -19.36 -8.95
CA GLN A 134 5.11 -18.75 -9.45
C GLN A 134 4.49 -19.62 -10.55
N THR A 135 3.18 -19.82 -10.47
CA THR A 135 2.39 -20.35 -11.57
C THR A 135 2.10 -19.23 -12.57
N PRO A 136 1.83 -19.53 -13.86
CA PRO A 136 1.42 -18.51 -14.81
C PRO A 136 0.20 -17.72 -14.31
N TYR A 137 0.10 -16.46 -14.71
CA TYR A 137 -1.11 -15.67 -14.47
C TYR A 137 -2.25 -16.14 -15.40
N ASP A 138 -3.49 -15.98 -14.92
CA ASP A 138 -4.70 -16.35 -15.66
C ASP A 138 -5.45 -15.09 -16.08
N ARG A 139 -6.31 -14.58 -15.19
CA ARG A 139 -7.21 -13.50 -15.53
C ARG A 139 -7.03 -12.28 -14.66
N THR A 140 -7.18 -11.12 -15.28
CA THR A 140 -7.29 -9.84 -14.58
C THR A 140 -8.62 -9.78 -13.82
N THR A 141 -8.54 -9.44 -12.55
CA THR A 141 -9.72 -9.28 -11.68
C THR A 141 -10.33 -7.87 -11.81
N ALA A 142 -11.52 -7.69 -11.25
CA ALA A 142 -12.11 -6.36 -11.09
C ALA A 142 -11.50 -5.56 -9.91
N TYR A 143 -10.61 -6.16 -9.11
CA TYR A 143 -10.10 -5.58 -7.88
C TYR A 143 -8.82 -4.78 -8.13
N PRO A 144 -8.73 -3.55 -7.57
CA PRO A 144 -7.60 -2.66 -7.82
C PRO A 144 -6.37 -3.04 -7.00
N VAL A 145 -5.18 -2.65 -7.48
CA VAL A 145 -3.92 -2.69 -6.72
C VAL A 145 -3.90 -1.59 -5.67
N ALA A 146 -4.35 -0.40 -6.04
CA ALA A 146 -4.43 0.75 -5.14
C ALA A 146 -5.73 1.53 -5.36
N VAL A 147 -6.17 2.25 -4.33
CA VAL A 147 -7.31 3.16 -4.40
C VAL A 147 -6.97 4.43 -3.65
N VAL A 148 -7.26 5.59 -4.24
CA VAL A 148 -7.02 6.91 -3.62
C VAL A 148 -8.30 7.73 -3.63
N LYS A 149 -8.54 8.47 -2.54
CA LYS A 149 -9.60 9.46 -2.45
C LYS A 149 -9.18 10.61 -1.52
N GLY A 150 -8.99 11.79 -2.08
CA GLY A 150 -8.58 12.96 -1.30
C GLY A 150 -7.28 12.72 -0.53
N ARG A 151 -7.37 12.68 0.80
CA ARG A 151 -6.24 12.51 1.71
C ARG A 151 -6.04 11.07 2.20
N THR A 152 -6.74 10.11 1.62
CA THR A 152 -6.63 8.70 2.01
C THR A 152 -6.30 7.81 0.83
N ALA A 153 -5.47 6.79 1.08
CA ALA A 153 -5.11 5.79 0.09
C ALA A 153 -5.05 4.39 0.71
N TYR A 154 -5.26 3.41 -0.13
CA TYR A 154 -5.21 2.01 0.24
C TYR A 154 -4.47 1.19 -0.82
N LEU A 155 -3.59 0.28 -0.38
CA LEU A 155 -2.90 -0.72 -1.19
C LEU A 155 -3.46 -2.10 -0.87
N SER A 156 -3.93 -2.83 -1.87
CA SER A 156 -4.58 -4.14 -1.66
C SER A 156 -3.61 -5.27 -1.28
N ALA A 157 -2.31 -5.04 -1.45
CA ALA A 157 -1.27 -6.06 -1.28
C ALA A 157 -0.45 -5.82 0.02
N GLU A 158 0.10 -6.88 0.58
CA GLU A 158 1.01 -6.88 1.75
C GLU A 158 2.40 -6.35 1.34
N VAL A 159 2.41 -5.09 0.84
CA VAL A 159 3.53 -4.52 0.08
C VAL A 159 4.77 -4.24 0.93
N PHE A 160 4.58 -3.86 2.21
CA PHE A 160 5.71 -3.57 3.10
C PHE A 160 6.43 -4.85 3.51
N ARG A 161 5.68 -5.90 3.83
CA ARG A 161 6.23 -7.23 4.07
C ARG A 161 6.92 -7.79 2.83
N ALA A 162 6.27 -7.69 1.67
CA ALA A 162 6.83 -8.16 0.41
C ALA A 162 8.14 -7.46 0.07
N TYR A 163 8.23 -6.14 0.26
CA TYR A 163 9.47 -5.40 0.05
C TYR A 163 10.57 -5.84 1.02
N ARG A 164 10.24 -6.04 2.30
CA ARG A 164 11.21 -6.54 3.29
C ARG A 164 11.77 -7.91 2.93
N LEU A 165 10.94 -8.81 2.40
CA LEU A 165 11.33 -10.19 2.11
C LEU A 165 12.08 -10.34 0.77
N HIS A 166 11.67 -9.57 -0.23
CA HIS A 166 12.11 -9.78 -1.61
C HIS A 166 12.97 -8.64 -2.15
N ALA A 167 13.01 -7.48 -1.49
CA ALA A 167 13.71 -6.27 -1.92
C ALA A 167 13.41 -5.87 -3.38
N TYR A 168 12.25 -6.26 -3.90
CA TYR A 168 11.89 -5.99 -5.28
C TYR A 168 11.49 -4.51 -5.43
N SER A 169 12.28 -3.77 -6.18
CA SER A 169 12.15 -2.32 -6.31
C SER A 169 10.80 -1.84 -6.88
N LEU A 170 10.08 -2.70 -7.60
CA LEU A 170 8.72 -2.44 -8.04
C LEU A 170 7.78 -2.12 -6.86
N TYR A 171 7.85 -2.89 -5.76
CA TYR A 171 6.97 -2.68 -4.61
C TYR A 171 7.22 -1.31 -3.95
N LYS A 172 8.50 -0.93 -3.85
CA LYS A 172 8.88 0.42 -3.42
C LYS A 172 8.32 1.50 -4.35
N SER A 173 8.38 1.28 -5.66
CA SER A 173 7.85 2.22 -6.64
C SER A 173 6.33 2.39 -6.51
N VAL A 174 5.58 1.31 -6.30
CA VAL A 174 4.13 1.38 -6.07
C VAL A 174 3.80 2.23 -4.83
N VAL A 175 4.52 2.02 -3.73
CA VAL A 175 4.36 2.84 -2.51
C VAL A 175 4.70 4.31 -2.80
N ALA A 176 5.79 4.57 -3.51
CA ALA A 176 6.21 5.94 -3.88
C ALA A 176 5.12 6.66 -4.66
N ARG A 177 4.54 6.02 -5.71
CA ARG A 177 3.48 6.62 -6.54
C ARG A 177 2.22 6.97 -5.74
N VAL A 178 1.87 6.14 -4.76
CA VAL A 178 0.73 6.44 -3.87
C VAL A 178 1.07 7.55 -2.90
N LEU A 179 2.28 7.57 -2.33
CA LEU A 179 2.74 8.64 -1.45
C LEU A 179 2.82 9.99 -2.17
N GLU A 180 3.23 10.03 -3.44
CA GLU A 180 3.21 11.26 -4.26
C GLU A 180 1.81 11.89 -4.36
N GLN A 181 0.74 11.09 -4.36
CA GLN A 181 -0.63 11.60 -4.33
C GLN A 181 -1.00 12.22 -2.97
N LEU A 182 -0.53 11.62 -1.88
CA LEU A 182 -0.84 12.05 -0.52
C LEU A 182 0.09 13.18 -0.02
N LEU A 183 1.31 13.23 -0.51
CA LEU A 183 2.37 14.15 -0.13
C LEU A 183 3.04 14.78 -1.38
N PRO A 184 2.32 15.58 -2.17
CA PRO A 184 2.84 16.15 -3.41
C PRO A 184 4.03 17.10 -3.20
N HIS A 185 4.17 17.65 -2.00
CA HIS A 185 5.26 18.55 -1.61
C HIS A 185 6.02 17.96 -0.41
N PRO A 186 6.88 16.94 -0.62
CA PRO A 186 7.71 16.39 0.45
C PRO A 186 8.73 17.43 0.96
N LEU A 187 9.20 17.25 2.19
CA LEU A 187 10.21 18.14 2.78
C LEU A 187 11.52 18.10 1.99
N VAL A 188 11.88 16.94 1.45
CA VAL A 188 13.05 16.72 0.58
C VAL A 188 12.61 16.05 -0.70
N LYS A 189 13.11 16.55 -1.83
CA LYS A 189 13.02 15.88 -3.13
C LYS A 189 14.43 15.74 -3.68
N THR A 190 14.90 14.52 -3.88
CA THR A 190 16.25 14.23 -4.31
C THR A 190 16.30 12.97 -5.18
N HIS A 191 17.31 12.88 -6.02
CA HIS A 191 17.65 11.71 -6.83
C HIS A 191 18.80 10.89 -6.23
N ALA A 192 19.07 11.05 -4.92
CA ALA A 192 20.11 10.28 -4.24
C ALA A 192 19.86 8.77 -4.36
N PRO A 193 20.90 7.96 -4.57
CA PRO A 193 20.81 6.50 -4.59
C PRO A 193 20.13 5.93 -3.35
N ALA A 194 19.48 4.77 -3.48
CA ALA A 194 18.76 4.12 -2.38
C ALA A 194 19.64 3.89 -1.15
N ALA A 195 20.92 3.58 -1.36
CA ALA A 195 21.90 3.33 -0.29
C ALA A 195 22.31 4.59 0.51
N MET A 196 22.02 5.79 0.01
CA MET A 196 22.31 7.03 0.75
C MET A 196 21.18 7.36 1.70
N GLU A 197 21.49 7.75 2.92
CA GLU A 197 20.55 8.37 3.84
C GLU A 197 20.55 9.89 3.61
N VAL A 198 19.36 10.47 3.68
CA VAL A 198 19.15 11.92 3.58
C VAL A 198 18.36 12.37 4.80
N SER A 199 18.96 13.23 5.61
CA SER A 199 18.34 13.82 6.77
C SER A 199 18.25 15.35 6.64
N VAL A 200 17.25 15.94 7.27
CA VAL A 200 17.05 17.39 7.36
C VAL A 200 17.01 17.79 8.81
N ASN A 201 17.90 18.70 9.18
CA ASN A 201 17.93 19.29 10.52
C ASN A 201 17.59 20.77 10.44
N ARG A 202 16.86 21.25 11.43
CA ARG A 202 16.64 22.70 11.62
C ARG A 202 17.75 23.24 12.50
N GLN A 203 18.48 24.22 12.01
CA GLN A 203 19.35 25.02 12.87
C GLN A 203 18.50 25.97 13.72
N ALA A 204 18.82 26.03 15.03
CA ALA A 204 18.21 26.96 15.96
C ALA A 204 18.73 28.39 15.75
#